data_02f50aaf26f0e2e0825a81130c94e8d5
#
_entry.id   02f50aaf26f0e2e0825a81130c94e8d5
#
_cell.length_a   1.000
_cell.length_b   1.000
_cell.length_c   1.000
_cell.angle_alpha   90.00
_cell.angle_beta   90.00
_cell.angle_gamma   90.00
#
_symmetry.space_group_name_H-M   'P 1'
#
loop_
_entity.id
_entity.type
_entity.pdbx_description
1 polymer ?
#
loop_
_entity_poly.entity_id
_entity_poly.type
_entity_poly.pdbx_seq_one_letter_code
_entity_poly.pdbx_strand_id
1 'polypeptide(L)'
;MVKLKNRYILMDILFDEKGDVVTESAIYVALCKQIGILFGDYGMAAAKLSLSVKVFDAGTATTIIRISKEFAQRLLSTIPFVCKIDAISVVLQVLFVGSSIRSCQRALLRINRKNLYSNYITAKTKGEKKDIIEAIRSVTGNVKFENTFNG
;
A
#
# COMPACT_ATOMS: atom_id res chain seq x y z
N MET A 1 -23.06 -19.12 -10.34
CA MET A 1 -22.89 -18.15 -9.26
C MET A 1 -21.82 -17.14 -9.62
N VAL A 2 -22.19 -15.88 -9.77
CA VAL A 2 -21.23 -14.81 -10.12
C VAL A 2 -20.48 -14.42 -8.85
N LYS A 3 -19.18 -14.74 -8.76
CA LYS A 3 -18.33 -14.27 -7.67
C LYS A 3 -17.83 -12.88 -8.02
N LEU A 4 -18.14 -11.89 -7.18
CA LEU A 4 -17.54 -10.56 -7.27
C LEU A 4 -16.02 -10.71 -7.14
N LYS A 5 -15.31 -10.34 -8.19
CA LYS A 5 -13.84 -10.40 -8.20
C LYS A 5 -13.30 -9.08 -7.67
N ASN A 6 -12.48 -9.14 -6.63
CA ASN A 6 -11.80 -7.99 -6.06
C ASN A 6 -10.35 -7.90 -6.54
N ARG A 7 -9.80 -6.69 -6.44
CA ARG A 7 -8.38 -6.41 -6.57
C ARG A 7 -7.89 -5.73 -5.30
N TYR A 8 -6.66 -6.01 -4.96
CA TYR A 8 -5.96 -5.45 -3.82
C TYR A 8 -4.77 -4.67 -4.35
N ILE A 9 -4.70 -3.39 -4.01
CA ILE A 9 -3.66 -2.48 -4.46
C ILE A 9 -2.79 -2.16 -3.26
N LEU A 10 -1.52 -2.54 -3.36
CA LEU A 10 -0.49 -2.20 -2.39
C LEU A 10 0.14 -0.87 -2.81
N MET A 11 0.11 0.10 -1.91
CA MET A 11 0.65 1.43 -2.16
C MET A 11 1.53 1.89 -1.01
N ASP A 12 2.49 2.71 -1.33
CA ASP A 12 3.28 3.50 -0.39
C ASP A 12 2.82 4.96 -0.43
N ILE A 13 2.86 5.61 0.73
CA ILE A 13 2.53 7.02 0.89
C ILE A 13 3.83 7.76 1.20
N LEU A 14 4.29 8.56 0.26
CA LEU A 14 5.47 9.40 0.45
C LEU A 14 5.02 10.78 0.94
N PHE A 15 5.50 11.17 2.10
CA PHE A 15 5.23 12.47 2.71
C PHE A 15 6.30 13.48 2.32
N ASP A 16 5.91 14.73 2.15
CA ASP A 16 6.82 15.84 1.90
C ASP A 16 7.63 16.17 3.17
N GLU A 17 6.95 16.20 4.34
CA GLU A 17 7.57 16.47 5.62
C GLU A 17 7.66 15.21 6.50
N LYS A 18 8.76 15.12 7.27
CA LYS A 18 8.95 14.03 8.24
C LYS A 18 8.08 14.27 9.48
N GLY A 19 7.28 13.28 9.83
CA GLY A 19 6.44 13.31 11.03
C GLY A 19 4.95 13.46 10.75
N ASP A 20 4.55 13.65 9.50
CA ASP A 20 3.16 13.67 9.11
C ASP A 20 2.52 12.28 9.30
N VAL A 21 1.33 12.26 9.88
CA VAL A 21 0.57 11.04 10.12
C VAL A 21 -0.80 11.19 9.46
N VAL A 22 -1.14 10.20 8.66
CA VAL A 22 -2.42 10.10 7.96
C VAL A 22 -3.24 8.98 8.55
N THR A 23 -4.56 9.09 8.53
CA THR A 23 -5.48 8.04 8.98
C THR A 23 -6.03 7.26 7.80
N GLU A 24 -6.49 6.01 8.05
CA GLU A 24 -7.19 5.20 7.04
C GLU A 24 -8.39 5.93 6.43
N SER A 25 -9.13 6.63 7.29
CA SER A 25 -10.31 7.40 6.88
C SER A 25 -9.93 8.55 5.95
N ALA A 26 -8.84 9.26 6.22
CA ALA A 26 -8.35 10.35 5.39
C ALA A 26 -7.93 9.84 4.00
N ILE A 27 -7.24 8.71 3.93
CA ILE A 27 -6.87 8.06 2.67
C ILE A 27 -8.13 7.71 1.85
N TYR A 28 -9.11 7.09 2.50
CA TYR A 28 -10.38 6.73 1.86
C TYR A 28 -11.11 7.95 1.30
N VAL A 29 -11.24 9.01 2.10
CA VAL A 29 -11.92 10.25 1.70
C VAL A 29 -11.20 10.93 0.54
N ALA A 30 -9.87 11.02 0.60
CA ALA A 30 -9.08 11.63 -0.48
C ALA A 30 -9.24 10.88 -1.81
N LEU A 31 -9.22 9.54 -1.77
CA LEU A 31 -9.45 8.73 -2.96
C LEU A 31 -10.86 8.89 -3.52
N CYS A 32 -11.89 8.85 -2.66
CA CYS A 32 -13.29 9.07 -3.09
C CYS A 32 -13.49 10.46 -3.70
N LYS A 33 -12.92 11.50 -3.09
CA LYS A 33 -12.97 12.88 -3.59
C LYS A 33 -12.34 12.98 -4.98
N GLN A 34 -11.16 12.40 -5.16
CA GLN A 34 -10.45 12.45 -6.44
C GLN A 34 -11.18 11.64 -7.52
N ILE A 35 -11.76 10.48 -7.19
CA ILE A 35 -12.61 9.71 -8.10
C ILE A 35 -13.82 10.53 -8.52
N GLY A 36 -14.45 11.26 -7.60
CA GLY A 36 -15.56 12.16 -7.91
C GLY A 36 -15.19 13.28 -8.88
N ILE A 37 -13.98 13.85 -8.73
CA ILE A 37 -13.47 14.89 -9.65
C ILE A 37 -13.24 14.33 -11.06
N LEU A 38 -12.67 13.13 -11.18
CA LEU A 38 -12.29 12.54 -12.48
C LEU A 38 -13.44 11.81 -13.17
N PHE A 39 -14.34 11.18 -12.43
CA PHE A 39 -15.39 10.30 -12.97
C PHE A 39 -16.80 10.71 -12.55
N GLY A 40 -16.96 11.85 -11.89
CA GLY A 40 -18.24 12.38 -11.46
C GLY A 40 -18.92 11.56 -10.35
N ASP A 41 -20.16 11.90 -10.06
CA ASP A 41 -20.95 11.30 -8.98
C ASP A 41 -21.19 9.81 -9.17
N TYR A 42 -21.40 9.38 -10.41
CA TYR A 42 -21.54 7.95 -10.73
C TYR A 42 -20.26 7.16 -10.37
N GLY A 43 -19.10 7.67 -10.75
CA GLY A 43 -17.81 7.06 -10.43
C GLY A 43 -17.58 6.98 -8.92
N MET A 44 -17.90 8.05 -8.20
CA MET A 44 -17.80 8.10 -6.75
C MET A 44 -18.76 7.12 -6.07
N ALA A 45 -20.02 7.07 -6.48
CA ALA A 45 -21.01 6.16 -5.93
C ALA A 45 -20.59 4.70 -6.13
N ALA A 46 -20.18 4.33 -7.34
CA ALA A 46 -19.74 2.98 -7.65
C ALA A 46 -18.43 2.60 -6.92
N ALA A 47 -17.51 3.53 -6.72
CA ALA A 47 -16.30 3.31 -5.92
C ALA A 47 -16.65 3.06 -4.45
N LYS A 48 -17.52 3.85 -3.83
CA LYS A 48 -17.94 3.71 -2.44
C LYS A 48 -18.51 2.31 -2.11
N LEU A 49 -19.15 1.66 -3.06
CA LEU A 49 -19.71 0.32 -2.88
C LEU A 49 -18.63 -0.77 -2.75
N SER A 50 -17.46 -0.57 -3.30
CA SER A 50 -16.42 -1.60 -3.39
C SER A 50 -15.09 -1.22 -2.77
N LEU A 51 -14.80 0.09 -2.64
CA LEU A 51 -13.56 0.61 -2.10
C LEU A 51 -13.50 0.43 -0.58
N SER A 52 -12.44 -0.15 -0.09
CA SER A 52 -12.15 -0.20 1.35
C SER A 52 -10.65 -0.27 1.60
N VAL A 53 -10.17 0.47 2.57
CA VAL A 53 -8.82 0.32 3.11
C VAL A 53 -8.83 -0.93 4.00
N LYS A 54 -7.93 -1.86 3.77
CA LYS A 54 -7.85 -3.15 4.48
C LYS A 54 -6.74 -3.20 5.48
N VAL A 55 -5.63 -2.58 5.14
CA VAL A 55 -4.44 -2.52 5.99
C VAL A 55 -3.84 -1.15 5.79
N PHE A 56 -3.49 -0.49 6.88
CA PHE A 56 -2.67 0.70 6.89
C PHE A 56 -1.65 0.58 8.02
N ASP A 57 -0.39 0.69 7.67
CA ASP A 57 0.72 0.74 8.61
C ASP A 57 1.33 2.14 8.62
N ALA A 58 1.07 2.87 9.70
CA ALA A 58 1.60 4.23 9.87
C ALA A 58 3.13 4.24 10.00
N GLY A 59 3.75 3.17 10.50
CA GLY A 59 5.20 3.09 10.68
C GLY A 59 5.96 3.00 9.37
N THR A 60 5.40 2.32 8.37
CA THR A 60 5.99 2.16 7.04
C THR A 60 5.29 3.00 5.98
N ALA A 61 4.21 3.70 6.35
CA ALA A 61 3.34 4.46 5.45
C ALA A 61 2.80 3.63 4.27
N THR A 62 2.61 2.32 4.50
CA THR A 62 2.16 1.38 3.48
C THR A 62 0.68 1.05 3.67
N THR A 63 -0.08 1.01 2.60
CA THR A 63 -1.51 0.69 2.64
C THR A 63 -1.92 -0.36 1.60
N ILE A 64 -2.92 -1.18 1.96
CA ILE A 64 -3.57 -2.13 1.05
C ILE A 64 -5.03 -1.75 0.92
N ILE A 65 -5.43 -1.45 -0.30
CA ILE A 65 -6.79 -1.06 -0.64
C ILE A 65 -7.46 -2.18 -1.43
N ARG A 66 -8.70 -2.51 -1.05
CA ARG A 66 -9.57 -3.41 -1.81
C ARG A 66 -10.53 -2.61 -2.68
N ILE A 67 -10.72 -3.05 -3.91
CA ILE A 67 -11.71 -2.52 -4.84
C ILE A 67 -12.22 -3.64 -5.76
N SER A 68 -13.41 -3.48 -6.34
CA SER A 68 -13.89 -4.42 -7.37
C SER A 68 -12.98 -4.43 -8.59
N LYS A 69 -12.87 -5.59 -9.24
CA LYS A 69 -12.03 -5.74 -10.45
C LYS A 69 -12.40 -4.74 -11.54
N GLU A 70 -13.69 -4.45 -11.70
CA GLU A 70 -14.21 -3.55 -12.73
C GLU A 70 -13.76 -2.09 -12.51
N PHE A 71 -13.65 -1.68 -11.24
CA PHE A 71 -13.26 -0.33 -10.85
C PHE A 71 -11.75 -0.17 -10.63
N ALA A 72 -10.99 -1.28 -10.58
CA ALA A 72 -9.56 -1.25 -10.27
C ALA A 72 -8.77 -0.36 -11.22
N GLN A 73 -9.06 -0.41 -12.52
CA GLN A 73 -8.37 0.42 -13.52
C GLN A 73 -8.64 1.90 -13.30
N ARG A 74 -9.88 2.28 -12.97
CA ARG A 74 -10.23 3.69 -12.69
C ARG A 74 -9.54 4.19 -11.42
N LEU A 75 -9.48 3.37 -10.38
CA LEU A 75 -8.74 3.72 -9.17
C LEU A 75 -7.24 3.91 -9.47
N LEU A 76 -6.63 3.00 -10.22
CA LEU A 76 -5.23 3.12 -10.61
C LEU A 76 -4.95 4.41 -11.40
N SER A 77 -5.87 4.80 -12.27
CA SER A 77 -5.77 6.08 -13.00
C SER A 77 -5.96 7.30 -12.10
N THR A 78 -6.67 7.16 -10.98
CA THR A 78 -6.92 8.25 -10.02
C THR A 78 -5.73 8.50 -9.09
N ILE A 79 -5.02 7.47 -8.70
CA ILE A 79 -3.94 7.52 -7.69
C ILE A 79 -2.91 8.62 -7.98
N PRO A 80 -2.38 8.79 -9.20
CA PRO A 80 -1.39 9.83 -9.50
C PRO A 80 -1.89 11.27 -9.31
N PHE A 81 -3.19 11.48 -9.31
CA PHE A 81 -3.79 12.81 -9.15
C PHE A 81 -4.08 13.16 -7.68
N VAL A 82 -3.89 12.23 -6.76
CA VAL A 82 -4.02 12.49 -5.32
C VAL A 82 -2.72 13.09 -4.81
N CYS A 83 -2.66 14.42 -4.75
CA CYS A 83 -1.49 15.17 -4.29
C CYS A 83 -1.58 15.58 -2.82
N LYS A 84 -2.77 15.49 -2.23
CA LYS A 84 -3.02 15.87 -0.83
C LYS A 84 -3.97 14.91 -0.15
N ILE A 85 -3.68 14.59 1.10
CA ILE A 85 -4.57 13.89 2.03
C ILE A 85 -4.77 14.84 3.21
N ASP A 86 -6.03 15.30 3.43
CA ASP A 86 -6.34 16.42 4.31
C ASP A 86 -5.52 17.67 3.94
N ALA A 87 -4.67 18.17 4.84
CA ALA A 87 -3.78 19.30 4.59
C ALA A 87 -2.35 18.89 4.19
N ILE A 88 -2.04 17.59 4.20
CA ILE A 88 -0.69 17.05 4.02
C ILE A 88 -0.43 16.78 2.54
N SER A 89 0.68 17.28 2.02
CA SER A 89 1.15 16.97 0.67
C SER A 89 1.73 15.56 0.63
N VAL A 90 1.23 14.73 -0.30
CA VAL A 90 1.64 13.33 -0.43
C VAL A 90 1.83 12.93 -1.88
N VAL A 91 2.64 11.91 -2.09
CA VAL A 91 2.71 11.18 -3.35
C VAL A 91 2.36 9.72 -3.08
N LEU A 92 1.34 9.23 -3.77
CA LEU A 92 0.93 7.83 -3.69
C LEU A 92 1.64 7.01 -4.75
N GLN A 93 2.41 6.03 -4.33
CA GLN A 93 3.13 5.12 -5.20
C GLN A 93 2.52 3.73 -5.18
N VAL A 94 2.03 3.24 -6.32
CA VAL A 94 1.54 1.86 -6.44
C VAL A 94 2.74 0.91 -6.53
N LEU A 95 2.82 -0.02 -5.60
CA LEU A 95 3.88 -1.03 -5.55
C LEU A 95 3.46 -2.34 -6.23
N PHE A 96 2.21 -2.75 -6.02
CA PHE A 96 1.72 -4.02 -6.54
C PHE A 96 0.19 -4.04 -6.62
N VAL A 97 -0.34 -4.79 -7.59
CA VAL A 97 -1.78 -5.06 -7.74
C VAL A 97 -1.99 -6.56 -7.76
N GLY A 98 -2.74 -7.07 -6.79
CA GLY A 98 -2.98 -8.49 -6.63
C GLY A 98 -4.46 -8.87 -6.57
N SER A 99 -4.73 -10.16 -6.54
CA SER A 99 -6.08 -10.73 -6.38
C SER A 99 -6.42 -11.06 -4.92
N SER A 100 -5.45 -11.01 -4.02
CA SER A 100 -5.61 -11.29 -2.59
C SER A 100 -4.64 -10.45 -1.74
N ILE A 101 -4.99 -10.28 -0.45
CA ILE A 101 -4.10 -9.62 0.53
C ILE A 101 -2.78 -10.37 0.65
N ARG A 102 -2.82 -11.70 0.66
CA ARG A 102 -1.62 -12.54 0.75
C ARG A 102 -0.65 -12.30 -0.41
N SER A 103 -1.15 -12.07 -1.63
CA SER A 103 -0.29 -11.72 -2.77
C SER A 103 0.39 -10.35 -2.58
N CYS A 104 -0.32 -9.38 -2.01
CA CYS A 104 0.25 -8.07 -1.67
C CYS A 104 1.32 -8.17 -0.57
N GLN A 105 1.07 -8.96 0.48
CA GLN A 105 2.06 -9.20 1.54
C GLN A 105 3.34 -9.83 1.00
N ARG A 106 3.21 -10.85 0.13
CA ARG A 106 4.38 -11.47 -0.51
C ARG A 106 5.16 -10.48 -1.39
N ALA A 107 4.44 -9.61 -2.11
CA ALA A 107 5.07 -8.57 -2.92
C ALA A 107 5.83 -7.57 -2.04
N LEU A 108 5.23 -7.12 -0.93
CA LEU A 108 5.85 -6.22 0.04
C LEU A 108 7.15 -6.82 0.62
N LEU A 109 7.11 -8.10 1.02
CA LEU A 109 8.29 -8.79 1.52
C LEU A 109 9.41 -8.86 0.47
N ARG A 110 9.08 -9.09 -0.80
CA ARG A 110 10.07 -9.09 -1.89
C ARG A 110 10.69 -7.71 -2.08
N ILE A 111 9.88 -6.65 -2.05
CA ILE A 111 10.33 -5.26 -2.22
C ILE A 111 11.25 -4.88 -1.05
N ASN A 112 10.83 -5.13 0.18
CA ASN A 112 11.64 -4.85 1.36
C ASN A 112 12.97 -5.60 1.35
N ARG A 113 12.95 -6.87 0.99
CA ARG A 113 14.17 -7.68 0.85
C ARG A 113 15.10 -7.10 -0.21
N LYS A 114 14.57 -6.73 -1.38
CA LYS A 114 15.36 -6.12 -2.45
C LYS A 114 16.00 -4.79 -1.99
N ASN A 115 15.23 -3.95 -1.28
CA ASN A 115 15.73 -2.68 -0.76
C ASN A 115 16.83 -2.89 0.29
N LEU A 116 16.67 -3.86 1.18
CA LEU A 116 17.69 -4.22 2.17
C LEU A 116 18.99 -4.72 1.52
N TYR A 117 18.90 -5.55 0.47
CA TYR A 117 20.09 -5.97 -0.29
C TYR A 117 20.75 -4.80 -1.00
N SER A 118 20.01 -3.89 -1.61
CA SER A 118 20.55 -2.68 -2.23
C SER A 118 21.29 -1.81 -1.21
N ASN A 119 20.68 -1.61 -0.04
CA ASN A 119 21.28 -0.85 1.06
C ASN A 119 22.56 -1.54 1.58
N TYR A 120 22.57 -2.87 1.68
CA TYR A 120 23.77 -3.62 2.06
C TYR A 120 24.95 -3.41 1.10
N ILE A 121 24.68 -3.38 -0.20
CA ILE A 121 25.70 -3.14 -1.23
C ILE A 121 26.23 -1.71 -1.12
N THR A 122 25.38 -0.74 -0.82
CA THR A 122 25.72 0.68 -0.73
C THR A 122 26.39 1.04 0.60
N ALA A 123 26.18 0.24 1.65
CA ALA A 123 26.71 0.50 2.99
C ALA A 123 28.24 0.46 3.01
N LYS A 124 28.84 1.53 3.54
CA LYS A 124 30.30 1.71 3.59
C LYS A 124 30.92 1.18 4.88
N THR A 125 30.19 1.16 5.98
CA THR A 125 30.67 0.81 7.31
C THR A 125 30.32 -0.65 7.70
N LYS A 126 31.23 -1.31 8.45
CA LYS A 126 30.98 -2.68 8.95
C LYS A 126 29.81 -2.75 9.93
N GLY A 127 29.53 -1.67 10.69
CA GLY A 127 28.39 -1.56 11.60
C GLY A 127 27.07 -1.59 10.84
N GLU A 128 26.89 -0.70 9.88
CA GLU A 128 25.70 -0.64 9.03
C GLU A 128 25.40 -1.96 8.33
N LYS A 129 26.43 -2.67 7.86
CA LYS A 129 26.28 -4.00 7.25
C LYS A 129 25.75 -5.05 8.22
N LYS A 130 26.16 -5.01 9.49
CA LYS A 130 25.65 -5.92 10.51
C LYS A 130 24.17 -5.66 10.80
N ASP A 131 23.78 -4.40 10.96
CA ASP A 131 22.41 -4.00 11.21
C ASP A 131 21.46 -4.41 10.06
N ILE A 132 21.93 -4.24 8.82
CA ILE A 132 21.19 -4.66 7.64
C ILE A 132 21.07 -6.19 7.56
N ILE A 133 22.10 -6.96 7.89
CA ILE A 133 22.04 -8.43 7.93
C ILE A 133 21.04 -8.90 8.98
N GLU A 134 20.99 -8.25 10.13
CA GLU A 134 20.04 -8.56 11.19
C GLU A 134 18.61 -8.25 10.76
N ALA A 135 18.38 -7.12 10.09
CA ALA A 135 17.10 -6.77 9.48
C ALA A 135 16.68 -7.79 8.39
N ILE A 136 17.59 -8.25 7.55
CA ILE A 136 17.30 -9.30 6.55
C ILE A 136 16.88 -10.60 7.23
N ARG A 137 17.53 -10.98 8.32
CA ARG A 137 17.19 -12.20 9.09
C ARG A 137 15.80 -12.08 9.73
N SER A 138 15.46 -10.94 10.31
CA SER A 138 14.15 -10.69 10.92
C SER A 138 13.02 -10.78 9.88
N VAL A 139 13.19 -10.17 8.72
CA VAL A 139 12.23 -10.25 7.60
C VAL A 139 12.09 -11.67 7.06
N THR A 140 13.18 -12.45 7.05
CA THR A 140 13.15 -13.85 6.59
C THR A 140 12.55 -14.79 7.65
N GLY A 141 12.76 -14.49 8.94
CA GLY A 141 12.23 -15.28 10.07
C GLY A 141 10.71 -15.14 10.22
N ASN A 142 10.16 -13.98 9.96
CA ASN A 142 8.71 -13.73 10.05
C ASN A 142 7.86 -14.47 8.98
N VAL A 143 8.47 -15.03 7.95
CA VAL A 143 7.78 -15.89 6.97
C VAL A 143 7.27 -17.19 7.59
N LYS A 144 7.78 -17.61 8.75
CA LYS A 144 7.32 -18.79 9.47
C LYS A 144 6.05 -18.60 10.32
N PHE A 145 5.60 -17.35 10.53
CA PHE A 145 4.44 -17.05 11.38
C PHE A 145 3.08 -17.04 10.65
N GLU A 146 3.04 -17.26 9.34
CA GLU A 146 1.80 -17.20 8.56
C GLU A 146 0.87 -18.41 8.69
N ASN A 147 1.17 -19.39 9.53
CA ASN A 147 0.30 -20.56 9.73
C ASN A 147 -0.68 -20.45 10.91
N THR A 148 -0.82 -19.30 11.57
CA THR A 148 -1.61 -19.17 12.80
C THR A 148 -2.92 -18.38 12.66
N PHE A 149 -3.31 -18.01 11.45
CA PHE A 149 -4.64 -17.41 11.23
C PHE A 149 -5.51 -18.32 10.35
N ASN A 150 -5.75 -19.54 10.85
CA ASN A 150 -6.93 -20.34 10.53
C ASN A 150 -7.81 -20.35 11.80
N GLY A 151 -8.78 -19.49 11.78
CA GLY A 151 -9.86 -19.41 12.74
C GLY A 151 -10.96 -18.56 12.14
#